data_c1a2b88f6bdcdf6d5d617c97636e618b
#
_entry.id   c1a2b88f6bdcdf6d5d617c97636e618b
#
_cell.length_a   1.000
_cell.length_b   1.000
_cell.length_c   1.000
_cell.angle_alpha   90.00
_cell.angle_beta   90.00
_cell.angle_gamma   90.00
#
_symmetry.space_group_name_H-M   'P 1'
#
loop_
_entity.id
_entity.type
_entity.pdbx_description
1 polymer ?
#
loop_
_entity_poly.entity_id
_entity_poly.type
_entity_poly.pdbx_seq_one_letter_code
_entity_poly.pdbx_strand_id
1 'polypeptide(L)'
;AGVAKAGAQVILISGYDGGTGAAPISSIHNAGLPWELGLAETHQTLLQNGLRNRVVIETDGKLMSGRDVAMAALLGAEEFGFATAPLVTLGCVMMRVCNLDTCPMGIATQNPELRKRFIGKPEYVINFMTFIAQQLREYMAKLGVRTVDEMVGRTDLLKKKDGLTGRKATIDLSRILYEGAQTERKVSVFDPACAYDFKLEKTKDESVLLKKKEVKAAIANGTEISCSVKLTNTDRTFGTLLGAEITRQHPEGLPEDTITIHCEASVHFCQKV
;
A
#
# COMPACT_ATOMS: atom_id res chain seq x y z
N ALA A 1 -8.35 -13.34 3.21
CA ALA A 1 -9.63 -13.17 3.93
C ALA A 1 -9.43 -12.62 5.35
N GLY A 2 -8.53 -13.20 6.18
CA GLY A 2 -8.32 -12.77 7.57
C GLY A 2 -7.92 -11.29 7.71
N VAL A 3 -6.98 -10.82 6.91
CA VAL A 3 -6.50 -9.43 6.90
C VAL A 3 -7.64 -8.46 6.56
N ALA A 4 -8.46 -8.78 5.55
CA ALA A 4 -9.63 -7.97 5.19
C ALA A 4 -10.69 -7.96 6.31
N LYS A 5 -10.93 -9.09 6.98
CA LYS A 5 -11.83 -9.17 8.15
C LYS A 5 -11.32 -8.38 9.34
N ALA A 6 -10.00 -8.24 9.48
CA ALA A 6 -9.36 -7.44 10.53
C ALA A 6 -9.40 -5.93 10.25
N GLY A 7 -9.98 -5.48 9.14
CA GLY A 7 -10.17 -4.07 8.82
C GLY A 7 -9.08 -3.44 7.95
N ALA A 8 -8.21 -4.23 7.32
CA ALA A 8 -7.29 -3.68 6.33
C ALA A 8 -8.08 -3.03 5.17
N GLN A 9 -7.65 -1.87 4.74
CA GLN A 9 -8.24 -1.14 3.60
C GLN A 9 -7.49 -1.44 2.31
N VAL A 10 -6.18 -1.68 2.39
CA VAL A 10 -5.32 -2.05 1.26
C VAL A 10 -4.59 -3.34 1.60
N ILE A 11 -4.48 -4.24 0.64
CA ILE A 11 -3.69 -5.48 0.74
C ILE A 11 -2.66 -5.48 -0.36
N LEU A 12 -1.38 -5.35 0.00
CA LEU A 12 -0.25 -5.41 -0.93
C LEU A 12 0.21 -6.85 -1.15
N ILE A 13 0.36 -7.23 -2.41
CA ILE A 13 0.93 -8.51 -2.85
C ILE A 13 2.23 -8.24 -3.61
N SER A 14 3.36 -8.55 -3.00
CA SER A 14 4.69 -8.22 -3.53
C SER A 14 5.36 -9.35 -4.32
N GLY A 15 5.14 -10.60 -3.99
CA GLY A 15 5.88 -11.72 -4.57
C GLY A 15 7.39 -11.71 -4.23
N TYR A 16 8.18 -12.57 -4.89
CA TYR A 16 9.62 -12.72 -4.61
C TYR A 16 10.47 -11.54 -5.10
N ASP A 17 10.03 -10.81 -6.10
CA ASP A 17 10.73 -9.63 -6.65
C ASP A 17 10.34 -8.32 -5.93
N GLY A 18 9.39 -8.36 -4.99
CA GLY A 18 9.02 -7.23 -4.15
C GLY A 18 9.94 -7.02 -2.96
N GLY A 19 9.66 -5.99 -2.18
CA GLY A 19 10.41 -5.65 -0.98
C GLY A 19 11.58 -4.69 -1.23
N THR A 20 12.55 -4.68 -0.31
CA THR A 20 13.67 -3.72 -0.37
C THR A 20 14.65 -3.99 -1.50
N GLY A 21 15.13 -2.93 -2.15
CA GLY A 21 16.23 -3.00 -3.12
C GLY A 21 17.56 -3.51 -2.54
N ALA A 22 17.71 -3.48 -1.22
CA ALA A 22 18.87 -4.01 -0.50
C ALA A 22 18.79 -5.51 -0.19
N ALA A 23 17.68 -6.19 -0.54
CA ALA A 23 17.54 -7.62 -0.29
C ALA A 23 18.67 -8.43 -0.95
N PRO A 24 19.28 -9.40 -0.25
CA PRO A 24 20.29 -10.29 -0.82
C PRO A 24 19.72 -11.04 -2.03
N ILE A 25 20.57 -11.27 -3.03
CA ILE A 25 20.18 -12.00 -4.25
C ILE A 25 19.65 -13.41 -3.94
N SER A 26 20.17 -14.04 -2.90
CA SER A 26 19.71 -15.36 -2.42
C SER A 26 18.25 -15.31 -1.94
N SER A 27 17.83 -14.23 -1.26
CA SER A 27 16.44 -14.06 -0.84
C SER A 27 15.52 -13.87 -2.04
N ILE A 28 15.92 -13.06 -3.03
CA ILE A 28 15.13 -12.81 -4.24
C ILE A 28 14.94 -14.09 -5.05
N HIS A 29 15.96 -14.95 -5.13
CA HIS A 29 15.89 -16.15 -5.95
C HIS A 29 15.25 -17.35 -5.24
N ASN A 30 15.26 -17.39 -3.92
CA ASN A 30 14.92 -18.60 -3.17
C ASN A 30 13.80 -18.40 -2.13
N ALA A 31 13.35 -17.18 -1.90
CA ALA A 31 12.26 -16.90 -0.96
C ALA A 31 11.07 -16.24 -1.68
N GLY A 32 9.88 -16.83 -1.49
CA GLY A 32 8.66 -16.33 -2.09
C GLY A 32 8.33 -16.94 -3.46
N LEU A 33 7.16 -16.56 -3.97
CA LEU A 33 6.60 -16.99 -5.25
C LEU A 33 6.36 -15.77 -6.15
N PRO A 34 6.14 -15.97 -7.46
CA PRO A 34 5.72 -14.89 -8.34
C PRO A 34 4.46 -14.19 -7.82
N TRP A 35 4.41 -12.85 -7.94
CA TRP A 35 3.25 -12.07 -7.48
C TRP A 35 1.95 -12.46 -8.19
N GLU A 36 2.01 -12.93 -9.41
CA GLU A 36 0.86 -13.39 -10.19
C GLU A 36 0.09 -14.50 -9.48
N LEU A 37 0.78 -15.42 -8.83
CA LEU A 37 0.17 -16.48 -8.03
C LEU A 37 -0.55 -15.92 -6.81
N GLY A 38 0.16 -15.12 -6.00
CA GLY A 38 -0.39 -14.52 -4.78
C GLY A 38 -1.54 -13.58 -5.07
N LEU A 39 -1.44 -12.79 -6.15
CA LEU A 39 -2.49 -11.86 -6.57
C LEU A 39 -3.76 -12.60 -6.99
N ALA A 40 -3.66 -13.58 -7.89
CA ALA A 40 -4.80 -14.37 -8.35
C ALA A 40 -5.47 -15.11 -7.18
N GLU A 41 -4.69 -15.75 -6.30
CA GLU A 41 -5.20 -16.43 -5.11
C GLU A 41 -5.91 -15.47 -4.16
N THR A 42 -5.32 -14.30 -3.91
CA THR A 42 -5.91 -13.27 -3.04
C THR A 42 -7.23 -12.77 -3.60
N HIS A 43 -7.25 -12.38 -4.87
CA HIS A 43 -8.46 -11.90 -5.54
C HIS A 43 -9.59 -12.92 -5.50
N GLN A 44 -9.32 -14.16 -5.91
CA GLN A 44 -10.29 -15.26 -5.91
C GLN A 44 -10.79 -15.58 -4.49
N THR A 45 -9.89 -15.63 -3.50
CA THR A 45 -10.26 -15.88 -2.10
C THR A 45 -11.15 -14.78 -1.54
N LEU A 46 -10.89 -13.52 -1.85
CA LEU A 46 -11.72 -12.40 -1.42
C LEU A 46 -13.11 -12.44 -2.09
N LEU A 47 -13.19 -12.77 -3.37
CA LEU A 47 -14.46 -12.97 -4.08
C LEU A 47 -15.29 -14.09 -3.44
N GLN A 48 -14.70 -15.26 -3.23
CA GLN A 48 -15.36 -16.43 -2.63
C GLN A 48 -15.89 -16.15 -1.21
N ASN A 49 -15.27 -15.22 -0.48
CA ASN A 49 -15.66 -14.86 0.88
C ASN A 49 -16.54 -13.60 0.94
N GLY A 50 -16.94 -13.00 -0.17
CA GLY A 50 -17.71 -11.76 -0.22
C GLY A 50 -16.98 -10.56 0.41
N LEU A 51 -15.64 -10.53 0.32
CA LEU A 51 -14.79 -9.50 0.94
C LEU A 51 -14.08 -8.60 -0.07
N ARG A 52 -14.21 -8.91 -1.38
CA ARG A 52 -13.41 -8.24 -2.41
C ARG A 52 -13.65 -6.73 -2.47
N ASN A 53 -14.89 -6.33 -2.31
CA ASN A 53 -15.29 -4.92 -2.34
C ASN A 53 -14.90 -4.13 -1.07
N ARG A 54 -14.39 -4.79 -0.03
CA ARG A 54 -13.98 -4.11 1.22
C ARG A 54 -12.55 -3.59 1.21
N VAL A 55 -11.73 -4.06 0.27
CA VAL A 55 -10.30 -3.79 0.24
C VAL A 55 -9.84 -3.49 -1.17
N VAL A 56 -8.89 -2.56 -1.28
CA VAL A 56 -8.08 -2.36 -2.47
C VAL A 56 -7.01 -3.45 -2.50
N ILE A 57 -6.75 -4.03 -3.66
CA ILE A 57 -5.59 -4.91 -3.86
C ILE A 57 -4.54 -4.14 -4.63
N GLU A 58 -3.39 -3.99 -3.99
CA GLU A 58 -2.18 -3.45 -4.60
C GLU A 58 -1.22 -4.59 -4.94
N THR A 59 -0.46 -4.44 -6.03
CA THR A 59 0.65 -5.35 -6.32
C THR A 59 1.91 -4.58 -6.73
N ASP A 60 3.04 -5.10 -6.32
CA ASP A 60 4.36 -4.69 -6.77
C ASP A 60 5.20 -5.93 -7.13
N GLY A 61 6.49 -5.77 -7.27
CA GLY A 61 7.39 -6.87 -7.61
C GLY A 61 7.87 -6.77 -9.04
N LYS A 62 8.54 -5.65 -9.35
CA LYS A 62 9.22 -5.43 -10.63
C LYS A 62 8.27 -5.20 -11.81
N LEU A 63 7.19 -4.46 -11.57
CA LEU A 63 6.41 -3.91 -12.67
C LEU A 63 7.28 -2.90 -13.44
N MET A 64 7.48 -3.11 -14.74
CA MET A 64 8.40 -2.33 -15.56
C MET A 64 7.72 -1.72 -16.79
N SER A 65 6.52 -2.14 -17.13
CA SER A 65 5.84 -1.74 -18.36
C SER A 65 4.31 -1.66 -18.19
N GLY A 66 3.65 -0.98 -19.12
CA GLY A 66 2.18 -0.95 -19.15
C GLY A 66 1.55 -2.33 -19.41
N ARG A 67 2.32 -3.27 -20.00
CA ARG A 67 1.91 -4.67 -20.12
C ARG A 67 1.83 -5.35 -18.75
N ASP A 68 2.83 -5.12 -17.88
CA ASP A 68 2.83 -5.72 -16.54
C ASP A 68 1.67 -5.18 -15.71
N VAL A 69 1.38 -3.88 -15.83
CA VAL A 69 0.20 -3.25 -15.21
C VAL A 69 -1.10 -3.87 -15.73
N ALA A 70 -1.24 -4.05 -17.05
CA ALA A 70 -2.41 -4.69 -17.64
C ALA A 70 -2.58 -6.13 -17.11
N MET A 71 -1.50 -6.91 -17.03
CA MET A 71 -1.52 -8.26 -16.47
C MET A 71 -1.95 -8.26 -15.00
N ALA A 72 -1.42 -7.33 -14.21
CA ALA A 72 -1.76 -7.20 -12.81
C ALA A 72 -3.24 -6.82 -12.61
N ALA A 73 -3.77 -5.87 -13.39
CA ALA A 73 -5.18 -5.51 -13.35
C ALA A 73 -6.07 -6.71 -13.71
N LEU A 74 -5.77 -7.42 -14.80
CA LEU A 74 -6.52 -8.58 -15.24
C LEU A 74 -6.51 -9.73 -14.22
N LEU A 75 -5.48 -9.81 -13.35
CA LEU A 75 -5.39 -10.78 -12.26
C LEU A 75 -6.01 -10.26 -10.93
N GLY A 76 -6.47 -9.01 -10.88
CA GLY A 76 -7.26 -8.50 -9.76
C GLY A 76 -6.67 -7.33 -8.98
N ALA A 77 -5.54 -6.73 -9.41
CA ALA A 77 -5.00 -5.53 -8.76
C ALA A 77 -5.71 -4.25 -9.23
N GLU A 78 -5.87 -3.30 -8.31
CA GLU A 78 -6.40 -1.95 -8.53
C GLU A 78 -5.32 -0.88 -8.41
N GLU A 79 -4.28 -1.16 -7.62
CA GLU A 79 -3.13 -0.28 -7.41
C GLU A 79 -1.82 -1.00 -7.77
N PHE A 80 -0.81 -0.23 -8.20
CA PHE A 80 0.41 -0.77 -8.78
C PHE A 80 1.63 -0.06 -8.20
N GLY A 81 2.50 -0.82 -7.52
CA GLY A 81 3.73 -0.32 -6.92
C GLY A 81 4.93 -0.42 -7.87
N PHE A 82 5.71 0.66 -7.95
CA PHE A 82 6.91 0.74 -8.76
C PHE A 82 8.12 1.15 -7.91
N ALA A 83 9.16 0.34 -7.89
CA ALA A 83 10.42 0.65 -7.23
C ALA A 83 11.60 0.57 -8.21
N THR A 84 11.82 -0.58 -8.83
CA THR A 84 12.96 -0.81 -9.75
C THR A 84 12.88 0.11 -10.97
N ALA A 85 11.72 0.30 -11.56
CA ALA A 85 11.55 1.11 -12.76
C ALA A 85 11.97 2.58 -12.53
N PRO A 86 11.45 3.31 -11.53
CA PRO A 86 11.92 4.65 -11.20
C PRO A 86 13.41 4.70 -10.85
N LEU A 87 13.93 3.72 -10.11
CA LEU A 87 15.35 3.68 -9.77
C LEU A 87 16.25 3.57 -11.01
N VAL A 88 15.89 2.72 -11.96
CA VAL A 88 16.64 2.55 -13.23
C VAL A 88 16.59 3.83 -14.04
N THR A 89 15.46 4.51 -14.12
CA THR A 89 15.37 5.81 -14.83
C THR A 89 16.19 6.91 -14.18
N LEU A 90 16.46 6.81 -12.88
CA LEU A 90 17.34 7.72 -12.15
C LEU A 90 18.84 7.32 -12.23
N GLY A 91 19.17 6.27 -12.98
CA GLY A 91 20.54 5.84 -13.19
C GLY A 91 21.01 4.70 -12.27
N CYS A 92 20.12 4.00 -11.57
CA CYS A 92 20.48 2.84 -10.77
C CYS A 92 20.98 1.70 -11.67
N VAL A 93 22.17 1.17 -11.37
CA VAL A 93 22.80 0.06 -12.09
C VAL A 93 22.59 -1.30 -11.40
N MET A 94 21.71 -1.37 -10.41
CA MET A 94 21.29 -2.58 -9.73
C MET A 94 22.43 -3.39 -9.07
N MET A 95 23.46 -2.71 -8.53
CA MET A 95 24.58 -3.36 -7.84
C MET A 95 24.20 -3.98 -6.48
N ARG A 96 23.03 -3.65 -5.94
CA ARG A 96 22.49 -4.17 -4.67
C ARG A 96 23.42 -3.98 -3.46
N VAL A 97 24.12 -2.85 -3.41
CA VAL A 97 24.95 -2.40 -2.27
C VAL A 97 24.25 -1.30 -1.47
N CYS A 98 22.94 -1.21 -1.58
CA CYS A 98 22.13 -0.12 -1.00
C CYS A 98 22.21 -0.04 0.52
N ASN A 99 22.49 -1.16 1.19
CA ASN A 99 22.62 -1.25 2.65
C ASN A 99 24.04 -0.95 3.17
N LEU A 100 25.01 -0.68 2.28
CA LEU A 100 26.43 -0.56 2.65
C LEU A 100 26.92 0.91 2.61
N ASP A 101 26.07 1.87 2.32
CA ASP A 101 26.42 3.29 2.11
C ASP A 101 27.48 3.52 1.00
N THR A 102 27.62 2.56 0.09
CA THR A 102 28.66 2.53 -0.98
C THR A 102 28.05 2.61 -2.38
N CYS A 103 26.83 3.11 -2.51
CA CYS A 103 26.14 3.20 -3.80
C CYS A 103 26.96 4.01 -4.82
N PRO A 104 27.46 3.40 -5.93
CA PRO A 104 28.34 4.09 -6.88
C PRO A 104 27.63 5.17 -7.68
N MET A 105 26.30 5.10 -7.77
CA MET A 105 25.47 6.06 -8.49
C MET A 105 24.95 7.21 -7.60
N GLY A 106 25.31 7.23 -6.33
CA GLY A 106 24.89 8.30 -5.41
C GLY A 106 23.42 8.29 -5.00
N ILE A 107 22.67 7.20 -5.27
CA ILE A 107 21.23 7.11 -5.00
C ILE A 107 20.99 6.70 -3.54
N ALA A 108 21.55 5.56 -3.13
CA ALA A 108 21.35 4.98 -1.80
C ALA A 108 22.61 5.13 -0.95
N THR A 109 22.99 6.36 -0.64
CA THR A 109 24.17 6.69 0.17
C THR A 109 24.02 8.05 0.84
N GLN A 110 24.59 8.19 2.03
CA GLN A 110 24.76 9.48 2.72
C GLN A 110 26.16 10.06 2.52
N ASN A 111 27.10 9.30 1.92
CA ASN A 111 28.46 9.76 1.64
C ASN A 111 28.44 10.96 0.66
N PRO A 112 28.93 12.17 1.06
CA PRO A 112 28.86 13.38 0.24
C PRO A 112 29.55 13.25 -1.13
N GLU A 113 30.66 12.50 -1.19
CA GLU A 113 31.41 12.33 -2.45
C GLU A 113 30.69 11.41 -3.43
N LEU A 114 30.02 10.36 -2.92
CA LEU A 114 29.21 9.50 -3.76
C LEU A 114 27.91 10.17 -4.22
N ARG A 115 27.29 10.99 -3.36
CA ARG A 115 26.07 11.76 -3.73
C ARG A 115 26.31 12.72 -4.90
N LYS A 116 27.51 13.26 -5.07
CA LYS A 116 27.87 14.11 -6.23
C LYS A 116 27.74 13.41 -7.57
N ARG A 117 27.73 12.08 -7.58
CA ARG A 117 27.60 11.26 -8.80
C ARG A 117 26.15 11.08 -9.25
N PHE A 118 25.18 11.48 -8.42
CA PHE A 118 23.78 11.36 -8.78
C PHE A 118 23.40 12.32 -9.90
N ILE A 119 22.94 11.74 -11.01
CA ILE A 119 22.56 12.48 -12.23
C ILE A 119 21.07 12.40 -12.54
N GLY A 120 20.29 11.73 -11.68
CA GLY A 120 18.85 11.57 -11.87
C GLY A 120 18.11 12.90 -11.81
N LYS A 121 17.04 12.99 -12.59
CA LYS A 121 16.14 14.15 -12.62
C LYS A 121 14.69 13.68 -12.46
N PRO A 122 13.82 14.45 -11.80
CA PRO A 122 12.40 14.10 -11.66
C PRO A 122 11.70 13.86 -12.99
N GLU A 123 12.07 14.63 -14.03
CA GLU A 123 11.49 14.54 -15.36
C GLU A 123 11.68 13.16 -16.01
N TYR A 124 12.76 12.46 -15.68
CA TYR A 124 13.00 11.10 -16.21
C TYR A 124 11.95 10.13 -15.68
N VAL A 125 11.62 10.22 -14.39
CA VAL A 125 10.58 9.39 -13.78
C VAL A 125 9.20 9.78 -14.32
N ILE A 126 8.89 11.08 -14.41
CA ILE A 126 7.61 11.59 -14.94
C ILE A 126 7.40 11.06 -16.35
N ASN A 127 8.39 11.21 -17.23
CA ASN A 127 8.30 10.74 -18.62
C ASN A 127 8.11 9.22 -18.70
N PHE A 128 8.88 8.47 -17.91
CA PHE A 128 8.80 7.02 -17.90
C PHE A 128 7.42 6.52 -17.42
N MET A 129 6.89 7.10 -16.34
CA MET A 129 5.55 6.76 -15.85
C MET A 129 4.46 7.16 -16.84
N THR A 130 4.64 8.28 -17.55
CA THR A 130 3.74 8.69 -18.63
C THR A 130 3.74 7.65 -19.76
N PHE A 131 4.90 7.12 -20.14
CA PHE A 131 5.01 6.07 -21.16
C PHE A 131 4.37 4.76 -20.72
N ILE A 132 4.53 4.38 -19.45
CA ILE A 132 3.81 3.21 -18.88
C ILE A 132 2.29 3.41 -18.99
N ALA A 133 1.79 4.58 -18.60
CA ALA A 133 0.36 4.89 -18.69
C ALA A 133 -0.13 4.89 -20.14
N GLN A 134 0.65 5.45 -21.07
CA GLN A 134 0.31 5.42 -22.50
C GLN A 134 0.26 3.99 -23.05
N GLN A 135 1.25 3.17 -22.72
CA GLN A 135 1.27 1.77 -23.13
C GLN A 135 0.08 0.98 -22.54
N LEU A 136 -0.27 1.25 -21.26
CA LEU A 136 -1.46 0.65 -20.65
C LEU A 136 -2.73 1.03 -21.44
N ARG A 137 -2.91 2.30 -21.79
CA ARG A 137 -4.04 2.77 -22.61
C ARG A 137 -4.13 2.05 -23.96
N GLU A 138 -2.99 1.75 -24.57
CA GLU A 138 -2.96 0.99 -25.83
C GLU A 138 -3.44 -0.46 -25.62
N TYR A 139 -3.07 -1.10 -24.51
CA TYR A 139 -3.61 -2.42 -24.15
C TYR A 139 -5.10 -2.35 -23.87
N MET A 140 -5.56 -1.35 -23.09
CA MET A 140 -6.98 -1.14 -22.80
C MET A 140 -7.79 -0.98 -24.11
N ALA A 141 -7.31 -0.18 -25.05
CA ALA A 141 -7.96 0.00 -26.35
C ALA A 141 -8.06 -1.31 -27.15
N LYS A 142 -6.99 -2.12 -27.14
CA LYS A 142 -6.98 -3.44 -27.80
C LYS A 142 -7.94 -4.43 -27.17
N LEU A 143 -8.13 -4.34 -25.83
CA LEU A 143 -9.04 -5.19 -25.08
C LEU A 143 -10.49 -4.68 -25.09
N GLY A 144 -10.73 -3.48 -25.61
CA GLY A 144 -12.07 -2.87 -25.66
C GLY A 144 -12.59 -2.37 -24.32
N VAL A 145 -11.71 -2.06 -23.37
CA VAL A 145 -12.04 -1.53 -22.03
C VAL A 145 -11.70 -0.05 -21.93
N ARG A 146 -12.45 0.72 -21.12
CA ARG A 146 -12.29 2.17 -20.98
C ARG A 146 -11.66 2.59 -19.67
N THR A 147 -11.85 1.81 -18.61
CA THR A 147 -11.32 2.08 -17.29
C THR A 147 -10.48 0.90 -16.79
N VAL A 148 -9.59 1.15 -15.83
CA VAL A 148 -8.82 0.09 -15.19
C VAL A 148 -9.76 -0.85 -14.42
N ASP A 149 -10.79 -0.30 -13.78
CA ASP A 149 -11.79 -1.09 -13.05
C ASP A 149 -12.51 -2.13 -13.93
N GLU A 150 -12.74 -1.80 -15.20
CA GLU A 150 -13.28 -2.75 -16.17
C GLU A 150 -12.33 -3.92 -16.48
N MET A 151 -11.03 -3.76 -16.20
CA MET A 151 -10.03 -4.82 -16.38
C MET A 151 -9.89 -5.70 -15.15
N VAL A 152 -10.21 -5.18 -13.95
CA VAL A 152 -9.88 -5.86 -12.69
C VAL A 152 -10.53 -7.24 -12.64
N GLY A 153 -9.68 -8.27 -12.51
CA GLY A 153 -10.10 -9.66 -12.42
C GLY A 153 -10.61 -10.29 -13.72
N ARG A 154 -10.46 -9.62 -14.88
CA ARG A 154 -10.89 -10.13 -16.19
C ARG A 154 -9.94 -11.19 -16.74
N THR A 155 -9.77 -12.30 -16.02
CA THR A 155 -8.93 -13.43 -16.42
C THR A 155 -9.40 -14.09 -17.72
N ASP A 156 -10.66 -13.90 -18.10
CA ASP A 156 -11.22 -14.31 -19.41
C ASP A 156 -10.51 -13.66 -20.62
N LEU A 157 -9.85 -12.51 -20.40
CA LEU A 157 -9.05 -11.81 -21.42
C LEU A 157 -7.60 -12.31 -21.49
N LEU A 158 -7.22 -13.26 -20.65
CA LEU A 158 -5.88 -13.85 -20.60
C LEU A 158 -5.90 -15.29 -21.15
N LYS A 159 -4.88 -15.65 -21.89
CA LYS A 159 -4.65 -17.04 -22.29
C LYS A 159 -3.18 -17.40 -22.23
N LYS A 160 -2.89 -18.66 -21.99
CA LYS A 160 -1.54 -19.20 -22.14
C LYS A 160 -1.11 -19.04 -23.61
N LYS A 161 0.14 -18.56 -23.81
CA LYS A 161 0.69 -18.41 -25.15
C LYS A 161 0.77 -19.77 -25.85
N ASP A 162 0.36 -19.81 -27.10
CA ASP A 162 0.44 -21.01 -27.95
C ASP A 162 1.90 -21.25 -28.40
N GLY A 163 2.22 -22.51 -28.79
CA GLY A 163 3.52 -22.87 -29.35
C GLY A 163 4.68 -22.87 -28.34
N LEU A 164 4.41 -22.92 -27.04
CA LEU A 164 5.45 -23.05 -26.03
C LEU A 164 6.07 -24.46 -26.06
N THR A 165 7.39 -24.53 -25.91
CA THR A 165 8.16 -25.77 -25.91
C THR A 165 8.97 -25.93 -24.61
N GLY A 166 9.42 -27.16 -24.35
CA GLY A 166 10.21 -27.50 -23.17
C GLY A 166 9.49 -27.20 -21.86
N ARG A 167 10.23 -26.76 -20.84
CA ARG A 167 9.71 -26.51 -19.49
C ARG A 167 8.57 -25.49 -19.44
N LYS A 168 8.52 -24.54 -20.39
CA LYS A 168 7.44 -23.53 -20.43
C LYS A 168 6.09 -24.16 -20.83
N ALA A 169 6.11 -25.21 -21.62
CA ALA A 169 4.90 -25.91 -22.06
C ALA A 169 4.20 -26.63 -20.90
N THR A 170 4.95 -27.09 -19.87
CA THR A 170 4.43 -27.84 -18.74
C THR A 170 3.77 -26.98 -17.66
N ILE A 171 3.87 -25.65 -17.75
CA ILE A 171 3.26 -24.76 -16.76
C ILE A 171 1.74 -24.78 -16.93
N ASP A 172 1.04 -25.15 -15.87
CA ASP A 172 -0.41 -25.09 -15.78
C ASP A 172 -0.84 -23.74 -15.18
N LEU A 173 -1.60 -22.95 -15.94
CA LEU A 173 -2.14 -21.64 -15.53
C LEU A 173 -3.63 -21.72 -15.17
N SER A 174 -4.25 -22.89 -15.20
CA SER A 174 -5.71 -23.05 -15.02
C SER A 174 -6.21 -22.45 -13.71
N ARG A 175 -5.45 -22.55 -12.62
CA ARG A 175 -5.81 -22.00 -11.32
C ARG A 175 -5.63 -20.49 -11.24
N ILE A 176 -4.65 -19.93 -11.93
CA ILE A 176 -4.43 -18.48 -12.00
C ILE A 176 -5.53 -17.82 -12.84
N LEU A 177 -5.89 -18.46 -13.94
CA LEU A 177 -6.90 -17.99 -14.89
C LEU A 177 -8.33 -18.48 -14.55
N TYR A 178 -8.55 -18.97 -13.34
CA TYR A 178 -9.83 -19.50 -12.92
C TYR A 178 -10.91 -18.42 -12.82
N GLU A 179 -11.99 -18.59 -13.57
CA GLU A 179 -13.10 -17.63 -13.67
C GLU A 179 -14.27 -17.93 -12.72
N GLY A 180 -14.31 -19.11 -12.12
CA GLY A 180 -15.48 -19.61 -11.37
C GLY A 180 -15.80 -18.87 -10.07
N ALA A 181 -14.91 -17.97 -9.60
CA ALA A 181 -15.19 -17.09 -8.46
C ALA A 181 -15.89 -15.78 -8.87
N GLN A 182 -15.96 -15.48 -10.17
CA GLN A 182 -16.55 -14.25 -10.73
C GLN A 182 -18.05 -14.42 -10.96
N THR A 183 -18.81 -14.63 -9.91
CA THR A 183 -20.26 -14.80 -10.01
C THR A 183 -20.99 -13.49 -10.33
N GLU A 184 -20.43 -12.34 -9.96
CA GLU A 184 -20.97 -11.01 -10.29
C GLU A 184 -19.85 -9.99 -10.46
N ARG A 185 -19.71 -9.39 -11.64
CA ARG A 185 -18.71 -8.37 -11.96
C ARG A 185 -18.75 -7.12 -11.07
N LYS A 186 -19.87 -6.82 -10.45
CA LYS A 186 -20.06 -5.68 -9.53
C LYS A 186 -19.23 -5.77 -8.24
N VAL A 187 -18.65 -6.94 -7.95
CA VAL A 187 -17.92 -7.21 -6.70
C VAL A 187 -16.41 -7.29 -6.93
N SER A 188 -15.92 -7.08 -8.15
CA SER A 188 -14.50 -7.28 -8.50
C SER A 188 -13.57 -6.12 -8.14
N VAL A 189 -14.10 -4.99 -7.70
CA VAL A 189 -13.35 -3.78 -7.31
C VAL A 189 -13.75 -3.32 -5.91
N PHE A 190 -12.91 -2.47 -5.32
CA PHE A 190 -13.20 -1.81 -4.06
C PHE A 190 -14.42 -0.89 -4.17
N ASP A 191 -15.26 -0.94 -3.14
CA ASP A 191 -16.40 -0.03 -2.98
C ASP A 191 -16.23 0.71 -1.63
N PRO A 192 -16.03 2.05 -1.65
CA PRO A 192 -15.89 2.83 -0.42
C PRO A 192 -17.04 2.65 0.57
N ALA A 193 -18.26 2.37 0.09
CA ALA A 193 -19.42 2.13 0.95
C ALA A 193 -19.32 0.80 1.74
N CYS A 194 -18.47 -0.11 1.27
CA CYS A 194 -18.23 -1.41 1.91
C CYS A 194 -16.96 -1.42 2.79
N ALA A 195 -16.21 -0.30 2.83
CA ALA A 195 -15.00 -0.18 3.65
C ALA A 195 -15.28 -0.47 5.13
N TYR A 196 -14.25 -0.96 5.83
CA TYR A 196 -14.39 -1.22 7.26
C TYR A 196 -14.55 0.09 8.04
N ASP A 197 -15.63 0.19 8.78
CA ASP A 197 -15.91 1.32 9.66
C ASP A 197 -15.21 1.11 11.01
N PHE A 198 -14.15 1.88 11.26
CA PHE A 198 -13.40 1.85 12.53
C PHE A 198 -14.13 2.49 13.70
N LYS A 199 -15.29 3.14 13.45
CA LYS A 199 -16.10 3.80 14.47
C LYS A 199 -15.29 4.78 15.32
N LEU A 200 -14.49 5.60 14.65
CA LEU A 200 -13.60 6.57 15.30
C LEU A 200 -14.38 7.54 16.21
N GLU A 201 -15.64 7.82 15.89
CA GLU A 201 -16.54 8.64 16.69
C GLU A 201 -16.81 8.07 18.11
N LYS A 202 -16.52 6.77 18.31
CA LYS A 202 -16.65 6.07 19.61
C LYS A 202 -15.36 6.08 20.43
N THR A 203 -14.23 6.45 19.86
CA THR A 203 -12.97 6.58 20.60
C THR A 203 -13.10 7.62 21.72
N LYS A 204 -12.31 7.49 22.78
CA LYS A 204 -12.33 8.48 23.89
C LYS A 204 -11.81 9.84 23.44
N ASP A 205 -10.91 9.87 22.48
CA ASP A 205 -10.42 11.11 21.89
C ASP A 205 -11.59 11.89 21.28
N GLU A 206 -12.35 11.27 20.38
CA GLU A 206 -13.45 11.93 19.66
C GLU A 206 -14.68 12.12 20.54
N SER A 207 -15.06 11.09 21.32
CA SER A 207 -16.30 11.12 22.10
C SER A 207 -16.22 11.97 23.38
N VAL A 208 -15.00 12.15 23.92
CA VAL A 208 -14.78 12.84 25.21
C VAL A 208 -13.86 14.05 25.06
N LEU A 209 -12.61 13.88 24.57
CA LEU A 209 -11.63 14.97 24.57
C LEU A 209 -11.97 16.05 23.55
N LEU A 210 -12.09 15.69 22.30
CA LEU A 210 -12.34 16.64 21.21
C LEU A 210 -13.74 17.25 21.22
N LYS A 211 -14.65 16.78 22.10
CA LYS A 211 -15.93 17.43 22.37
C LYS A 211 -15.86 18.52 23.44
N LYS A 212 -14.85 18.49 24.31
CA LYS A 212 -14.68 19.51 25.36
C LYS A 212 -14.26 20.85 24.72
N LYS A 213 -15.00 21.92 25.04
CA LYS A 213 -14.69 23.25 24.55
C LYS A 213 -13.31 23.73 24.99
N GLU A 214 -12.92 23.36 26.21
CA GLU A 214 -11.64 23.72 26.81
C GLU A 214 -10.48 23.08 26.05
N VAL A 215 -10.62 21.80 25.63
CA VAL A 215 -9.61 21.10 24.84
C VAL A 215 -9.46 21.77 23.46
N LYS A 216 -10.58 22.11 22.80
CA LYS A 216 -10.54 22.82 21.53
C LYS A 216 -9.88 24.19 21.66
N ALA A 217 -10.17 24.92 22.73
CA ALA A 217 -9.56 26.22 22.99
C ALA A 217 -8.03 26.08 23.28
N ALA A 218 -7.65 25.05 24.03
CA ALA A 218 -6.25 24.74 24.28
C ALA A 218 -5.46 24.44 22.99
N ILE A 219 -6.06 23.63 22.11
CA ILE A 219 -5.45 23.36 20.80
C ILE A 219 -5.33 24.64 19.96
N ALA A 220 -6.43 25.44 19.88
CA ALA A 220 -6.45 26.62 19.04
C ALA A 220 -5.53 27.76 19.52
N ASN A 221 -5.47 27.98 20.85
CA ASN A 221 -4.89 29.21 21.43
C ASN A 221 -3.70 28.93 22.35
N GLY A 222 -3.32 27.65 22.57
CA GLY A 222 -2.25 27.31 23.53
C GLY A 222 -2.64 27.54 24.99
N THR A 223 -3.93 27.56 25.37
CA THR A 223 -4.38 27.76 26.74
C THR A 223 -4.13 26.49 27.55
N GLU A 224 -3.46 26.65 28.70
CA GLU A 224 -3.21 25.52 29.60
C GLU A 224 -4.49 24.92 30.16
N ILE A 225 -4.62 23.60 30.07
CA ILE A 225 -5.74 22.86 30.64
C ILE A 225 -5.27 21.58 31.31
N SER A 226 -6.03 21.14 32.29
CA SER A 226 -5.91 19.82 32.92
C SER A 226 -7.26 19.14 32.98
N CYS A 227 -7.33 17.89 32.55
CA CYS A 227 -8.58 17.12 32.59
C CYS A 227 -8.32 15.64 32.87
N SER A 228 -9.36 14.95 33.41
CA SER A 228 -9.29 13.52 33.68
C SER A 228 -10.13 12.73 32.70
N VAL A 229 -9.66 11.53 32.31
CA VAL A 229 -10.37 10.57 31.46
C VAL A 229 -10.21 9.16 32.03
N LYS A 230 -11.33 8.46 32.14
CA LYS A 230 -11.32 7.04 32.52
C LYS A 230 -11.12 6.16 31.31
N LEU A 231 -10.08 5.33 31.35
CA LEU A 231 -9.70 4.43 30.24
C LEU A 231 -9.97 2.97 30.61
N THR A 232 -10.20 2.16 29.58
CA THR A 232 -10.33 0.71 29.66
C THR A 232 -9.30 0.03 28.76
N ASN A 233 -9.19 -1.29 28.83
CA ASN A 233 -8.29 -2.06 27.96
C ASN A 233 -8.66 -2.02 26.45
N THR A 234 -9.82 -1.47 26.12
CA THR A 234 -10.23 -1.27 24.72
C THR A 234 -9.81 0.08 24.13
N ASP A 235 -9.40 1.04 24.97
CA ASP A 235 -9.01 2.40 24.57
C ASP A 235 -7.52 2.46 24.18
N ARG A 236 -7.04 1.51 23.36
CA ARG A 236 -5.61 1.31 23.04
C ARG A 236 -5.00 2.42 22.22
N THR A 237 -5.80 3.13 21.45
CA THR A 237 -5.36 4.23 20.57
C THR A 237 -5.62 5.61 21.17
N PHE A 238 -5.92 5.67 22.48
CA PHE A 238 -6.18 6.92 23.17
C PHE A 238 -5.02 7.91 23.04
N GLY A 239 -5.35 9.17 22.75
CA GLY A 239 -4.39 10.24 22.47
C GLY A 239 -4.01 10.38 20.99
N THR A 240 -4.26 9.36 20.15
CA THR A 240 -3.84 9.38 18.73
C THR A 240 -4.57 10.45 17.92
N LEU A 241 -5.90 10.54 18.04
CA LEU A 241 -6.66 11.56 17.31
C LEU A 241 -6.44 12.97 17.88
N LEU A 242 -6.29 13.08 19.19
CA LEU A 242 -5.90 14.34 19.84
C LEU A 242 -4.53 14.83 19.31
N GLY A 243 -3.52 13.95 19.31
CA GLY A 243 -2.19 14.27 18.79
C GLY A 243 -2.21 14.63 17.31
N ALA A 244 -3.01 13.92 16.49
CA ALA A 244 -3.19 14.26 15.09
C ALA A 244 -3.82 15.65 14.90
N GLU A 245 -4.79 16.02 15.73
CA GLU A 245 -5.43 17.34 15.65
C GLU A 245 -4.47 18.46 16.09
N ILE A 246 -3.68 18.23 17.14
CA ILE A 246 -2.63 19.16 17.56
C ILE A 246 -1.61 19.37 16.43
N THR A 247 -1.07 18.30 15.86
CA THR A 247 -0.06 18.38 14.79
C THR A 247 -0.61 19.07 13.54
N ARG A 248 -1.90 18.89 13.23
CA ARG A 248 -2.55 19.55 12.09
C ARG A 248 -2.59 21.07 12.24
N GLN A 249 -2.86 21.56 13.45
CA GLN A 249 -2.94 22.99 13.74
C GLN A 249 -1.57 23.60 14.12
N HIS A 250 -0.73 22.82 14.76
CA HIS A 250 0.59 23.20 15.25
C HIS A 250 1.65 22.16 14.82
N PRO A 251 2.21 22.28 13.60
CA PRO A 251 3.21 21.31 13.10
C PRO A 251 4.47 21.19 14.00
N GLU A 252 4.82 22.28 14.69
CA GLU A 252 5.98 22.32 15.63
C GLU A 252 5.60 21.85 17.05
N GLY A 253 4.33 21.47 17.26
CA GLY A 253 3.79 21.12 18.56
C GLY A 253 3.27 22.32 19.37
N LEU A 254 2.63 22.02 20.50
CA LEU A 254 2.26 23.01 21.52
C LEU A 254 3.36 23.10 22.59
N PRO A 255 3.43 24.21 23.34
CA PRO A 255 4.29 24.29 24.51
C PRO A 255 4.04 23.13 25.50
N GLU A 256 5.10 22.73 26.20
CA GLU A 256 5.00 21.69 27.21
C GLU A 256 3.91 22.03 28.24
N ASP A 257 3.21 21.01 28.74
CA ASP A 257 2.10 21.12 29.70
C ASP A 257 0.86 21.92 29.26
N THR A 258 0.76 22.34 28.01
CA THR A 258 -0.46 23.01 27.51
C THR A 258 -1.72 22.15 27.68
N ILE A 259 -1.63 20.84 27.45
CA ILE A 259 -2.75 19.91 27.66
C ILE A 259 -2.29 18.75 28.54
N THR A 260 -2.72 18.78 29.80
CA THR A 260 -2.45 17.70 30.75
C THR A 260 -3.67 16.80 30.89
N ILE A 261 -3.51 15.49 30.66
CA ILE A 261 -4.58 14.51 30.77
C ILE A 261 -4.25 13.49 31.85
N HIS A 262 -5.04 13.47 32.92
CA HIS A 262 -4.97 12.46 33.96
C HIS A 262 -5.78 11.24 33.57
N CYS A 263 -5.09 10.11 33.31
CA CYS A 263 -5.72 8.87 32.92
C CYS A 263 -6.00 7.98 34.16
N GLU A 264 -7.26 7.75 34.41
CA GLU A 264 -7.69 6.73 35.37
C GLU A 264 -7.86 5.40 34.63
N ALA A 265 -6.89 4.49 34.77
CA ALA A 265 -6.91 3.23 34.05
C ALA A 265 -6.72 2.02 34.96
N SER A 266 -7.46 0.95 34.69
CA SER A 266 -7.24 -0.38 35.28
C SER A 266 -6.23 -1.22 34.47
N VAL A 267 -5.34 -0.59 33.68
CA VAL A 267 -4.45 -1.26 32.73
C VAL A 267 -3.03 -0.69 32.82
N HIS A 268 -2.03 -1.56 32.62
CA HIS A 268 -0.65 -1.11 32.43
C HIS A 268 -0.46 -0.51 31.04
N PHE A 269 -0.48 0.81 30.94
CA PHE A 269 -0.04 1.54 29.74
C PHE A 269 1.36 2.12 29.97
N CYS A 270 2.33 1.69 29.16
CA CYS A 270 3.59 2.40 28.97
C CYS A 270 3.50 3.22 27.68
N GLN A 271 2.87 4.37 27.72
CA GLN A 271 3.06 5.40 26.69
C GLN A 271 3.19 6.75 27.39
N LYS A 272 4.39 7.37 27.23
CA LYS A 272 4.51 8.81 27.37
C LYS A 272 3.89 9.44 26.12
N VAL A 273 2.90 10.25 26.29
CA VAL A 273 2.37 11.16 25.27
C VAL A 273 3.08 12.50 25.45
#